data_be6be1e80f487f7c2ac01b641d39039e
#
_entry.id   be6be1e80f487f7c2ac01b641d39039e
#
_cell.length_a   1.000
_cell.length_b   1.000
_cell.length_c   1.000
_cell.angle_alpha   90.00
_cell.angle_beta   90.00
_cell.angle_gamma   90.00
#
_symmetry.space_group_name_H-M   'P 1'
#
loop_
_entity.id
_entity.type
_entity.pdbx_description
1 polymer ?
#
loop_
_entity_poly.entity_id
_entity_poly.type
_entity_poly.pdbx_seq_one_letter_code
_entity_poly.pdbx_strand_id
1 'polypeptide(L)'
;VGDKLLRLQPSFVVNEAFLPFSQFVNGSGKGATPHDELIVAVTELTSFYDTALTNANPGKAFHEYALAHAQGSRDPIVKFRLAGSQAPSQVASWVQSISEQVWGQVVQGSADYLNTQWDEQVYQFYAAAIEGRFPFAQHGRGEVNLDDFSAFFKPSGRVDQYIDQFLKPFVYWDNGRLKINEVDGLTLPISDSTRAQLERTRQITRIFFGSSGGEMALTIGLKAQSMSTDVTEFRLRDAQTLFSYRHGPRVWRDVTWPSLGGDDHLSAEFFNGDNRLAGQSFTGQWALFRAMFSRSSRATTSRLVRTLNYDLDGNQIGLEFSLRDSNQSLDKAVFSQFALPKQL
;
A
#
# COMPACT_ATOMS: atom_id res chain seq x y z
N VAL A 1 70.81 -3.42 12.10
CA VAL A 1 71.23 -3.46 10.67
C VAL A 1 70.86 -4.80 10.03
N GLY A 2 70.96 -5.94 10.78
CA GLY A 2 70.67 -7.28 10.25
C GLY A 2 69.21 -7.51 9.91
N ASP A 3 68.29 -6.97 10.64
CA ASP A 3 66.79 -7.16 10.48
C ASP A 3 66.25 -6.45 9.21
N LYS A 4 66.88 -5.34 8.81
CA LYS A 4 66.49 -4.58 7.60
C LYS A 4 66.95 -5.24 6.30
N LEU A 5 68.03 -5.99 6.33
CA LEU A 5 68.58 -6.71 5.15
C LEU A 5 67.82 -8.03 4.89
N LEU A 6 67.35 -8.71 5.95
CA LEU A 6 66.47 -9.89 5.82
C LEU A 6 65.15 -9.58 5.18
N ARG A 7 64.59 -8.42 5.40
CA ARG A 7 63.32 -7.96 4.80
C ARG A 7 63.39 -7.63 3.30
N LEU A 8 64.59 -7.51 2.76
CA LEU A 8 64.84 -7.25 1.32
C LEU A 8 65.19 -8.51 0.52
N GLN A 9 65.20 -9.69 1.15
CA GLN A 9 65.39 -10.95 0.41
C GLN A 9 64.11 -11.33 -0.33
N PRO A 10 64.18 -11.73 -1.61
CA PRO A 10 63.02 -12.15 -2.39
C PRO A 10 62.16 -13.23 -1.74
N SER A 11 62.77 -14.18 -1.05
CA SER A 11 62.10 -15.22 -0.26
C SER A 11 61.27 -14.68 0.92
N PHE A 12 61.73 -13.62 1.57
CA PHE A 12 61.01 -12.99 2.66
C PHE A 12 59.78 -12.22 2.13
N VAL A 13 59.94 -11.48 1.05
CA VAL A 13 58.83 -10.72 0.40
C VAL A 13 57.75 -11.69 -0.13
N VAL A 14 58.15 -12.80 -0.74
CA VAL A 14 57.21 -13.83 -1.19
C VAL A 14 56.50 -14.47 0.00
N ASN A 15 57.19 -14.87 1.06
CA ASN A 15 56.61 -15.47 2.25
C ASN A 15 55.63 -14.51 2.95
N GLU A 16 55.96 -13.21 3.04
CA GLU A 16 55.10 -12.20 3.63
C GLU A 16 53.82 -12.01 2.82
N ALA A 17 53.92 -12.03 1.47
CA ALA A 17 52.75 -11.92 0.58
C ALA A 17 51.80 -13.13 0.68
N PHE A 18 52.31 -14.31 0.98
CA PHE A 18 51.52 -15.54 1.13
C PHE A 18 51.10 -15.86 2.56
N LEU A 19 51.56 -15.11 3.53
CA LEU A 19 51.25 -15.33 4.94
C LEU A 19 49.74 -15.33 5.24
N PRO A 20 48.92 -14.40 4.70
CA PRO A 20 47.47 -14.43 4.89
C PRO A 20 46.81 -15.72 4.38
N PHE A 21 47.26 -16.23 3.22
CA PHE A 21 46.76 -17.50 2.69
C PHE A 21 47.16 -18.69 3.54
N SER A 22 48.42 -18.71 4.03
CA SER A 22 48.90 -19.77 4.91
C SER A 22 48.11 -19.79 6.25
N GLN A 23 47.84 -18.64 6.81
CA GLN A 23 47.06 -18.54 8.05
C GLN A 23 45.60 -18.95 7.82
N PHE A 24 45.03 -18.59 6.67
CA PHE A 24 43.68 -18.98 6.28
C PHE A 24 43.52 -20.49 6.18
N VAL A 25 44.48 -21.17 5.51
CA VAL A 25 44.43 -22.62 5.26
C VAL A 25 44.81 -23.43 6.49
N ASN A 26 45.89 -23.02 7.21
CA ASN A 26 46.44 -23.82 8.32
C ASN A 26 45.92 -23.41 9.71
N GLY A 27 45.25 -22.25 9.80
CA GLY A 27 44.81 -21.71 11.08
C GLY A 27 45.95 -21.25 11.98
N SER A 28 45.59 -20.77 13.17
CA SER A 28 46.56 -20.32 14.20
C SER A 28 46.60 -21.22 15.43
N GLY A 29 45.92 -22.38 15.43
CA GLY A 29 45.80 -23.23 16.60
C GLY A 29 45.14 -24.59 16.35
N LYS A 30 44.70 -25.25 17.43
CA LYS A 30 43.92 -26.49 17.38
C LYS A 30 42.47 -26.17 17.20
N GLY A 31 41.87 -26.51 16.09
CA GLY A 31 40.44 -26.29 15.77
C GLY A 31 40.19 -26.27 14.29
N ALA A 32 38.93 -25.98 13.88
CA ALA A 32 38.59 -25.76 12.48
C ALA A 32 39.35 -24.53 11.95
N THR A 33 39.86 -24.61 10.75
CA THR A 33 40.57 -23.49 10.13
C THR A 33 39.55 -22.52 9.50
N PRO A 34 39.88 -21.25 9.26
CA PRO A 34 39.00 -20.36 8.52
C PRO A 34 38.59 -20.90 7.14
N HIS A 35 39.48 -21.66 6.50
CA HIS A 35 39.16 -22.37 5.24
C HIS A 35 38.07 -23.44 5.45
N ASP A 36 38.18 -24.26 6.52
CA ASP A 36 37.19 -25.29 6.82
C ASP A 36 35.83 -24.67 7.11
N GLU A 37 35.78 -23.57 7.85
CA GLU A 37 34.55 -22.80 8.12
C GLU A 37 33.93 -22.26 6.82
N LEU A 38 34.75 -21.77 5.91
CA LEU A 38 34.26 -21.30 4.61
C LEU A 38 33.70 -22.46 3.76
N ILE A 39 34.34 -23.64 3.75
CA ILE A 39 33.83 -24.81 3.02
C ILE A 39 32.49 -25.27 3.58
N VAL A 40 32.32 -25.29 4.90
CA VAL A 40 31.05 -25.60 5.53
C VAL A 40 29.97 -24.58 5.11
N ALA A 41 30.29 -23.29 5.16
CA ALA A 41 29.35 -22.24 4.78
C ALA A 41 28.96 -22.30 3.27
N VAL A 42 29.91 -22.61 2.38
CA VAL A 42 29.61 -22.85 0.95
C VAL A 42 28.67 -24.04 0.80
N THR A 43 28.92 -25.13 1.52
CA THR A 43 28.09 -26.34 1.46
C THR A 43 26.66 -26.05 1.93
N GLU A 44 26.50 -25.30 3.04
CA GLU A 44 25.19 -24.88 3.54
C GLU A 44 24.46 -23.98 2.52
N LEU A 45 25.17 -23.02 1.90
CA LEU A 45 24.60 -22.11 0.92
C LEU A 45 24.15 -22.88 -0.35
N THR A 46 24.97 -23.80 -0.86
CA THR A 46 24.64 -24.64 -2.02
C THR A 46 23.45 -25.53 -1.72
N SER A 47 23.44 -26.20 -0.56
CA SER A 47 22.33 -27.07 -0.13
C SER A 47 21.03 -26.31 -0.02
N PHE A 48 21.07 -25.09 0.56
CA PHE A 48 19.90 -24.21 0.60
C PHE A 48 19.37 -23.89 -0.80
N TYR A 49 20.26 -23.45 -1.70
CA TYR A 49 19.88 -23.03 -3.04
C TYR A 49 19.29 -24.19 -3.86
N ASP A 50 19.91 -25.35 -3.80
CA ASP A 50 19.42 -26.57 -4.45
C ASP A 50 18.05 -27.00 -3.89
N THR A 51 17.89 -26.93 -2.58
CA THR A 51 16.61 -27.24 -1.92
C THR A 51 15.51 -26.27 -2.34
N ALA A 52 15.83 -24.97 -2.45
CA ALA A 52 14.88 -23.98 -2.90
C ALA A 52 14.48 -24.19 -4.37
N LEU A 53 15.43 -24.48 -5.26
CA LEU A 53 15.17 -24.73 -6.68
C LEU A 53 14.38 -26.03 -6.94
N THR A 54 14.61 -27.07 -6.13
CA THR A 54 13.89 -28.36 -6.25
C THR A 54 12.59 -28.42 -5.50
N ASN A 55 12.21 -27.33 -4.81
CA ASN A 55 10.92 -27.24 -4.11
C ASN A 55 9.76 -27.28 -5.12
N ALA A 56 8.62 -27.80 -4.69
CA ALA A 56 7.39 -27.79 -5.49
C ALA A 56 6.94 -26.36 -5.89
N ASN A 57 7.30 -25.36 -5.10
CA ASN A 57 7.12 -23.94 -5.37
C ASN A 57 8.41 -23.18 -5.04
N PRO A 58 9.37 -23.10 -5.98
CA PRO A 58 10.66 -22.43 -5.75
C PRO A 58 10.50 -20.95 -5.36
N GLY A 59 9.58 -20.23 -6.00
CA GLY A 59 9.33 -18.82 -5.70
C GLY A 59 8.87 -18.60 -4.25
N LYS A 60 8.01 -19.48 -3.72
CA LYS A 60 7.61 -19.46 -2.31
C LYS A 60 8.81 -19.70 -1.39
N ALA A 61 9.65 -20.69 -1.71
CA ALA A 61 10.83 -20.99 -0.90
C ALA A 61 11.80 -19.81 -0.87
N PHE A 62 12.04 -19.15 -2.00
CA PHE A 62 12.86 -17.94 -2.06
C PHE A 62 12.22 -16.77 -1.27
N HIS A 63 10.91 -16.63 -1.35
CA HIS A 63 10.21 -15.57 -0.61
C HIS A 63 10.29 -15.80 0.92
N GLU A 64 10.04 -16.99 1.41
CA GLU A 64 10.17 -17.35 2.82
C GLU A 64 11.59 -17.10 3.34
N TYR A 65 12.59 -17.44 2.53
CA TYR A 65 13.98 -17.14 2.84
C TYR A 65 14.24 -15.62 2.88
N ALA A 66 13.76 -14.88 1.88
CA ALA A 66 13.92 -13.44 1.82
C ALA A 66 13.32 -12.74 3.05
N LEU A 67 12.14 -13.20 3.51
CA LEU A 67 11.51 -12.70 4.73
C LEU A 67 12.39 -12.95 5.96
N ALA A 68 12.92 -14.18 6.12
CA ALA A 68 13.79 -14.53 7.24
C ALA A 68 15.09 -13.71 7.22
N HIS A 69 15.70 -13.55 6.05
CA HIS A 69 16.92 -12.75 5.85
C HIS A 69 16.69 -11.28 6.23
N ALA A 70 15.60 -10.68 5.74
CA ALA A 70 15.26 -9.29 6.06
C ALA A 70 14.94 -9.07 7.55
N GLN A 71 14.55 -10.12 8.28
CA GLN A 71 14.35 -10.09 9.74
C GLN A 71 15.64 -10.32 10.53
N GLY A 72 16.78 -10.44 9.86
CA GLY A 72 18.10 -10.59 10.51
C GLY A 72 18.42 -12.01 10.97
N SER A 73 17.86 -13.04 10.33
CA SER A 73 18.22 -14.42 10.62
C SER A 73 19.68 -14.70 10.27
N ARG A 74 20.32 -15.60 11.02
CA ARG A 74 21.65 -16.15 10.68
C ARG A 74 21.51 -17.24 9.63
N ASP A 75 21.13 -16.86 8.45
CA ASP A 75 20.91 -17.73 7.31
C ASP A 75 22.23 -18.09 6.57
N PRO A 76 22.19 -18.98 5.56
CA PRO A 76 23.36 -19.40 4.79
C PRO A 76 24.13 -18.25 4.13
N ILE A 77 23.47 -17.18 3.64
CA ILE A 77 24.17 -16.02 3.03
C ILE A 77 24.97 -15.28 4.10
N VAL A 78 24.35 -15.02 5.26
CA VAL A 78 25.02 -14.33 6.38
C VAL A 78 26.21 -15.16 6.88
N LYS A 79 26.04 -16.48 7.05
CA LYS A 79 27.12 -17.38 7.47
C LYS A 79 28.26 -17.39 6.45
N PHE A 80 27.95 -17.45 5.17
CA PHE A 80 28.95 -17.43 4.08
C PHE A 80 29.74 -16.13 4.07
N ARG A 81 29.10 -14.97 4.22
CA ARG A 81 29.80 -13.68 4.34
C ARG A 81 30.68 -13.61 5.58
N LEU A 82 30.18 -14.11 6.71
CA LEU A 82 30.94 -14.10 7.96
C LEU A 82 32.19 -14.96 7.85
N ALA A 83 32.10 -16.19 7.31
CA ALA A 83 33.24 -17.06 7.05
C ALA A 83 34.23 -16.40 6.08
N GLY A 84 33.75 -15.74 5.03
CA GLY A 84 34.57 -15.02 4.07
C GLY A 84 35.29 -13.80 4.61
N SER A 85 34.79 -13.20 5.71
CA SER A 85 35.41 -12.01 6.33
C SER A 85 36.77 -12.29 6.93
N GLN A 86 37.07 -13.54 7.23
CA GLN A 86 38.38 -14.01 7.76
C GLN A 86 39.35 -14.46 6.66
N ALA A 87 38.92 -14.45 5.42
CA ALA A 87 39.72 -14.89 4.28
C ALA A 87 40.61 -13.77 3.72
N PRO A 88 41.69 -14.11 2.99
CA PRO A 88 42.45 -13.13 2.23
C PRO A 88 41.57 -12.29 1.31
N SER A 89 42.01 -11.04 1.04
CA SER A 89 41.19 -10.05 0.34
C SER A 89 40.57 -10.52 -0.98
N GLN A 90 41.32 -11.32 -1.74
CA GLN A 90 40.83 -11.90 -3.00
C GLN A 90 39.67 -12.87 -2.77
N VAL A 91 39.80 -13.75 -1.77
CA VAL A 91 38.73 -14.71 -1.42
C VAL A 91 37.54 -13.97 -0.82
N ALA A 92 37.78 -13.00 0.05
CA ALA A 92 36.74 -12.17 0.63
C ALA A 92 35.92 -11.43 -0.45
N SER A 93 36.57 -10.90 -1.50
CA SER A 93 35.86 -10.25 -2.61
C SER A 93 35.01 -11.22 -3.43
N TRP A 94 35.45 -12.47 -3.62
CA TRP A 94 34.64 -13.51 -4.25
C TRP A 94 33.43 -13.89 -3.41
N VAL A 95 33.61 -14.07 -2.11
CA VAL A 95 32.51 -14.35 -1.17
C VAL A 95 31.46 -13.25 -1.24
N GLN A 96 31.89 -11.99 -1.22
CA GLN A 96 30.99 -10.85 -1.33
C GLN A 96 30.21 -10.89 -2.66
N SER A 97 30.90 -11.03 -3.80
CA SER A 97 30.29 -11.08 -5.12
C SER A 97 29.28 -12.24 -5.27
N ILE A 98 29.63 -13.44 -4.77
CA ILE A 98 28.74 -14.60 -4.79
C ILE A 98 27.52 -14.35 -3.91
N SER A 99 27.71 -13.79 -2.72
CA SER A 99 26.61 -13.45 -1.81
C SER A 99 25.61 -12.47 -2.42
N GLU A 100 26.11 -11.44 -3.12
CA GLU A 100 25.27 -10.46 -3.82
C GLU A 100 24.50 -11.11 -4.98
N GLN A 101 25.14 -11.99 -5.74
CA GLN A 101 24.48 -12.71 -6.83
C GLN A 101 23.39 -13.65 -6.32
N VAL A 102 23.67 -14.43 -5.25
CA VAL A 102 22.69 -15.34 -4.65
C VAL A 102 21.52 -14.54 -4.08
N TRP A 103 21.80 -13.42 -3.37
CA TRP A 103 20.75 -12.55 -2.87
C TRP A 103 19.89 -11.97 -4.01
N GLY A 104 20.51 -11.55 -5.12
CA GLY A 104 19.79 -11.11 -6.32
C GLY A 104 18.84 -12.16 -6.89
N GLN A 105 19.27 -13.43 -6.94
CA GLN A 105 18.42 -14.54 -7.39
C GLN A 105 17.27 -14.82 -6.42
N VAL A 106 17.51 -14.74 -5.12
CA VAL A 106 16.46 -14.88 -4.10
C VAL A 106 15.40 -13.79 -4.24
N VAL A 107 15.81 -12.53 -4.39
CA VAL A 107 14.88 -11.40 -4.58
C VAL A 107 14.09 -11.54 -5.87
N GLN A 108 14.74 -11.95 -6.97
CA GLN A 108 14.06 -12.15 -8.25
C GLN A 108 13.06 -13.31 -8.20
N GLY A 109 13.46 -14.47 -7.66
CA GLY A 109 12.54 -15.61 -7.50
C GLY A 109 11.37 -15.31 -6.57
N SER A 110 11.60 -14.49 -5.54
CA SER A 110 10.55 -13.98 -4.66
C SER A 110 9.55 -13.08 -5.41
N ALA A 111 10.03 -12.22 -6.34
CA ALA A 111 9.19 -11.28 -7.07
C ALA A 111 8.12 -11.98 -7.92
N ASP A 112 8.45 -13.07 -8.59
CA ASP A 112 7.51 -13.84 -9.41
C ASP A 112 6.41 -14.48 -8.54
N TYR A 113 6.79 -15.00 -7.37
CA TYR A 113 5.84 -15.53 -6.40
C TYR A 113 4.92 -14.43 -5.86
N LEU A 114 5.49 -13.26 -5.50
CA LEU A 114 4.72 -12.12 -5.04
C LEU A 114 3.70 -11.65 -6.07
N ASN A 115 4.07 -11.56 -7.35
CA ASN A 115 3.16 -11.20 -8.42
C ASN A 115 2.02 -12.22 -8.59
N THR A 116 2.32 -13.51 -8.46
CA THR A 116 1.30 -14.57 -8.48
C THR A 116 0.31 -14.40 -7.31
N GLN A 117 0.82 -14.20 -6.10
CA GLN A 117 -0.02 -13.99 -4.92
C GLN A 117 -0.81 -12.68 -4.99
N TRP A 118 -0.23 -11.62 -5.57
CA TRP A 118 -0.92 -10.36 -5.84
C TRP A 118 -2.11 -10.55 -6.78
N ASP A 119 -1.90 -11.23 -7.90
CA ASP A 119 -2.97 -11.51 -8.87
C ASP A 119 -4.10 -12.31 -8.20
N GLU A 120 -3.78 -13.43 -7.52
CA GLU A 120 -4.76 -14.35 -6.95
C GLU A 120 -5.54 -13.74 -5.77
N GLN A 121 -4.88 -13.05 -4.85
CA GLN A 121 -5.49 -12.60 -3.59
C GLN A 121 -6.07 -11.20 -3.66
N VAL A 122 -5.53 -10.33 -4.53
CA VAL A 122 -5.91 -8.92 -4.59
C VAL A 122 -6.50 -8.55 -5.94
N TYR A 123 -5.76 -8.74 -7.05
CA TYR A 123 -6.15 -8.19 -8.33
C TYR A 123 -7.40 -8.84 -8.92
N GLN A 124 -7.54 -10.16 -8.84
CA GLN A 124 -8.74 -10.85 -9.35
C GLN A 124 -10.01 -10.39 -8.64
N PHE A 125 -9.95 -10.20 -7.32
CA PHE A 125 -11.09 -9.64 -6.59
C PHE A 125 -11.36 -8.19 -6.98
N TYR A 126 -10.33 -7.35 -7.10
CA TYR A 126 -10.46 -5.97 -7.56
C TYR A 126 -11.15 -5.90 -8.93
N ALA A 127 -10.67 -6.67 -9.90
CA ALA A 127 -11.21 -6.71 -11.25
C ALA A 127 -12.68 -7.20 -11.31
N ALA A 128 -13.05 -8.14 -10.45
CA ALA A 128 -14.39 -8.72 -10.41
C ALA A 128 -15.39 -7.81 -9.68
N ALA A 129 -15.00 -7.21 -8.55
CA ALA A 129 -15.94 -6.56 -7.62
C ALA A 129 -15.86 -5.01 -7.63
N ILE A 130 -14.74 -4.41 -8.03
CA ILE A 130 -14.48 -2.98 -7.85
C ILE A 130 -14.24 -2.26 -9.18
N GLU A 131 -13.40 -2.83 -10.05
CA GLU A 131 -12.99 -2.19 -11.30
C GLU A 131 -14.17 -1.85 -12.20
N GLY A 132 -14.18 -0.62 -12.71
CA GLY A 132 -15.21 -0.15 -13.63
C GLY A 132 -16.60 0.02 -12.99
N ARG A 133 -16.72 0.02 -11.66
CA ARG A 133 -17.98 0.24 -10.93
C ARG A 133 -17.95 1.58 -10.19
N PHE A 134 -19.13 2.17 -9.97
CA PHE A 134 -19.25 3.36 -9.13
C PHE A 134 -18.91 3.00 -7.65
N PRO A 135 -18.15 3.82 -6.91
CA PRO A 135 -17.74 5.19 -7.18
C PRO A 135 -16.42 5.33 -7.97
N PHE A 136 -15.75 4.25 -8.32
CA PHE A 136 -14.44 4.28 -9.03
C PHE A 136 -14.61 4.67 -10.51
N ALA A 137 -15.69 4.30 -11.13
CA ALA A 137 -16.07 4.71 -12.50
C ALA A 137 -17.44 5.39 -12.51
N GLN A 138 -17.52 6.63 -13.00
CA GLN A 138 -18.77 7.40 -13.01
C GLN A 138 -19.87 6.78 -13.86
N HIS A 139 -19.51 6.20 -15.01
CA HIS A 139 -20.43 5.59 -15.97
C HIS A 139 -20.18 4.07 -16.07
N GLY A 140 -19.86 3.46 -14.93
CA GLY A 140 -19.49 2.05 -14.85
C GLY A 140 -20.67 1.08 -14.97
N ARG A 141 -20.35 -0.21 -14.98
CA ARG A 141 -21.27 -1.36 -15.12
C ARG A 141 -22.15 -1.62 -13.88
N GLY A 142 -22.43 -0.62 -13.07
CA GLY A 142 -23.12 -0.73 -11.78
C GLY A 142 -22.34 -0.08 -10.69
N GLU A 143 -22.55 -0.51 -9.45
CA GLU A 143 -21.84 0.01 -8.28
C GLU A 143 -21.12 -1.11 -7.51
N VAL A 144 -20.14 -0.74 -6.72
CA VAL A 144 -19.46 -1.64 -5.79
C VAL A 144 -20.41 -1.97 -4.65
N ASN A 145 -20.59 -3.25 -4.34
CA ASN A 145 -21.30 -3.67 -3.14
C ASN A 145 -20.53 -3.22 -1.89
N LEU A 146 -21.24 -2.78 -0.84
CA LEU A 146 -20.60 -2.26 0.38
C LEU A 146 -19.82 -3.34 1.14
N ASP A 147 -20.28 -4.60 1.10
CA ASP A 147 -19.55 -5.72 1.69
C ASP A 147 -18.24 -6.00 0.95
N ASP A 148 -18.28 -5.98 -0.39
CA ASP A 148 -17.08 -6.13 -1.23
C ASP A 148 -16.10 -4.97 -1.03
N PHE A 149 -16.63 -3.74 -0.94
CA PHE A 149 -15.83 -2.56 -0.62
C PHE A 149 -15.16 -2.72 0.75
N SER A 150 -15.92 -3.13 1.74
CA SER A 150 -15.41 -3.36 3.09
C SER A 150 -14.38 -4.49 3.10
N ALA A 151 -14.67 -5.64 2.48
CA ALA A 151 -13.74 -6.77 2.42
C ALA A 151 -12.40 -6.41 1.77
N PHE A 152 -12.39 -5.45 0.85
CA PHE A 152 -11.20 -5.01 0.14
C PHE A 152 -10.40 -3.93 0.90
N PHE A 153 -11.07 -2.88 1.40
CA PHE A 153 -10.44 -1.66 1.91
C PHE A 153 -10.34 -1.57 3.43
N LYS A 154 -11.08 -2.38 4.20
CA LYS A 154 -11.01 -2.29 5.68
C LYS A 154 -9.61 -2.64 6.20
N PRO A 155 -9.22 -2.17 7.38
CA PRO A 155 -8.07 -2.71 8.10
C PRO A 155 -8.18 -4.23 8.22
N SER A 156 -7.07 -4.92 7.97
CA SER A 156 -7.03 -6.39 7.81
C SER A 156 -7.94 -6.93 6.69
N GLY A 157 -8.33 -6.09 5.72
CA GLY A 157 -8.95 -6.50 4.47
C GLY A 157 -7.92 -7.08 3.50
N ARG A 158 -8.36 -7.40 2.27
CA ARG A 158 -7.52 -8.12 1.29
C ARG A 158 -6.18 -7.46 1.01
N VAL A 159 -6.18 -6.14 0.77
CA VAL A 159 -4.93 -5.42 0.47
C VAL A 159 -4.03 -5.36 1.69
N ASP A 160 -4.58 -5.10 2.85
CA ASP A 160 -3.82 -4.99 4.10
C ASP A 160 -3.22 -6.35 4.50
N GLN A 161 -4.02 -7.43 4.38
CA GLN A 161 -3.53 -8.81 4.59
C GLN A 161 -2.39 -9.16 3.64
N TYR A 162 -2.49 -8.79 2.35
CA TYR A 162 -1.42 -9.03 1.40
C TYR A 162 -0.13 -8.29 1.79
N ILE A 163 -0.23 -7.02 2.17
CA ILE A 163 0.93 -6.24 2.62
C ILE A 163 1.55 -6.88 3.87
N ASP A 164 0.72 -7.24 4.85
CA ASP A 164 1.19 -7.80 6.12
C ASP A 164 1.85 -9.18 5.95
N GLN A 165 1.30 -10.01 5.08
CA GLN A 165 1.77 -11.37 4.88
C GLN A 165 2.98 -11.47 3.95
N PHE A 166 3.01 -10.66 2.89
CA PHE A 166 3.97 -10.84 1.80
C PHE A 166 4.98 -9.71 1.68
N LEU A 167 4.62 -8.48 2.03
CA LEU A 167 5.52 -7.35 1.79
C LEU A 167 6.29 -6.90 3.03
N LYS A 168 5.81 -7.17 4.25
CA LYS A 168 6.64 -6.93 5.45
C LYS A 168 7.72 -8.02 5.54
N PRO A 169 8.95 -7.68 5.93
CA PRO A 169 9.50 -6.40 6.39
C PRO A 169 10.05 -5.48 5.29
N PHE A 170 9.84 -5.78 4.03
CA PHE A 170 10.41 -5.02 2.90
C PHE A 170 9.77 -3.66 2.68
N VAL A 171 8.60 -3.41 3.28
CA VAL A 171 7.92 -2.11 3.21
C VAL A 171 7.48 -1.63 4.58
N TYR A 172 7.41 -0.31 4.72
CA TYR A 172 6.84 0.33 5.91
C TYR A 172 6.11 1.62 5.55
N TRP A 173 5.25 2.06 6.44
CA TRP A 173 4.51 3.30 6.27
C TRP A 173 5.17 4.45 7.02
N ASP A 174 5.48 5.52 6.30
CA ASP A 174 5.97 6.78 6.85
C ASP A 174 5.05 7.93 6.43
N ASN A 175 4.39 8.58 7.39
CA ASN A 175 3.48 9.71 7.16
C ASN A 175 2.45 9.48 6.03
N GLY A 176 1.95 8.25 5.89
CA GLY A 176 0.98 7.86 4.87
C GLY A 176 1.59 7.53 3.50
N ARG A 177 2.91 7.57 3.37
CA ARG A 177 3.67 7.14 2.20
C ARG A 177 4.21 5.73 2.42
N LEU A 178 4.12 4.91 1.40
CA LEU A 178 4.74 3.58 1.40
C LEU A 178 6.23 3.73 1.05
N LYS A 179 7.08 3.29 1.97
CA LYS A 179 8.54 3.25 1.79
C LYS A 179 8.98 1.82 1.59
N ILE A 180 9.98 1.63 0.75
CA ILE A 180 10.59 0.32 0.48
C ILE A 180 11.91 0.27 1.26
N ASN A 181 12.10 -0.78 2.04
CA ASN A 181 13.35 -1.07 2.72
C ASN A 181 14.36 -1.67 1.74
N GLU A 182 15.57 -1.19 1.79
CA GLU A 182 16.71 -1.84 1.18
C GLU A 182 17.25 -2.91 2.13
N VAL A 183 17.46 -4.11 1.61
CA VAL A 183 18.05 -5.23 2.32
C VAL A 183 19.26 -5.71 1.52
N ASP A 184 20.44 -5.59 2.10
CA ASP A 184 21.71 -5.96 1.46
C ASP A 184 21.91 -5.34 0.06
N GLY A 185 21.60 -4.05 -0.07
CA GLY A 185 21.77 -3.30 -1.31
C GLY A 185 20.67 -3.50 -2.35
N LEU A 186 19.65 -4.31 -2.08
CA LEU A 186 18.53 -4.55 -2.99
C LEU A 186 17.18 -4.21 -2.36
N THR A 187 16.24 -3.82 -3.21
CA THR A 187 14.84 -3.58 -2.85
C THR A 187 13.92 -4.55 -3.60
N LEU A 188 12.75 -4.83 -3.03
CA LEU A 188 11.71 -5.51 -3.80
C LEU A 188 11.29 -4.67 -5.01
N PRO A 189 11.07 -5.29 -6.18
CA PRO A 189 10.70 -4.59 -7.41
C PRO A 189 9.21 -4.21 -7.41
N ILE A 190 8.84 -3.27 -6.54
CA ILE A 190 7.49 -2.69 -6.49
C ILE A 190 7.48 -1.41 -7.32
N SER A 191 6.62 -1.36 -8.34
CA SER A 191 6.54 -0.21 -9.23
C SER A 191 6.03 1.06 -8.51
N ASP A 192 6.42 2.24 -9.01
CA ASP A 192 5.91 3.52 -8.48
C ASP A 192 4.39 3.63 -8.63
N SER A 193 3.83 3.06 -9.69
CA SER A 193 2.38 3.01 -9.90
C SER A 193 1.70 2.17 -8.83
N THR A 194 2.20 0.97 -8.54
CA THR A 194 1.66 0.12 -7.47
C THR A 194 1.75 0.80 -6.11
N ARG A 195 2.91 1.39 -5.81
CA ARG A 195 3.12 2.14 -4.57
C ARG A 195 2.09 3.27 -4.41
N ALA A 196 1.86 4.05 -5.47
CA ALA A 196 0.86 5.12 -5.45
C ALA A 196 -0.56 4.59 -5.23
N GLN A 197 -0.91 3.43 -5.79
CA GLN A 197 -2.23 2.83 -5.59
C GLN A 197 -2.39 2.23 -4.19
N LEU A 198 -1.35 1.64 -3.61
CA LEU A 198 -1.36 1.19 -2.21
C LEU A 198 -1.53 2.38 -1.24
N GLU A 199 -0.86 3.51 -1.49
CA GLU A 199 -1.05 4.74 -0.72
C GLU A 199 -2.50 5.24 -0.83
N ARG A 200 -3.10 5.15 -2.02
CA ARG A 200 -4.50 5.54 -2.23
C ARG A 200 -5.48 4.58 -1.57
N THR A 201 -5.20 3.27 -1.59
CA THR A 201 -5.95 2.29 -0.80
C THR A 201 -5.99 2.71 0.67
N ARG A 202 -4.84 3.04 1.26
CA ARG A 202 -4.77 3.48 2.65
C ARG A 202 -5.51 4.80 2.90
N GLN A 203 -5.54 5.70 1.92
CA GLN A 203 -6.34 6.92 2.01
C GLN A 203 -7.84 6.57 2.06
N ILE A 204 -8.32 5.68 1.20
CA ILE A 204 -9.70 5.18 1.20
C ILE A 204 -10.03 4.51 2.54
N THR A 205 -9.15 3.62 3.02
CA THR A 205 -9.30 2.98 4.34
C THR A 205 -9.50 4.01 5.44
N ARG A 206 -8.67 5.05 5.50
CA ARG A 206 -8.77 6.11 6.52
C ARG A 206 -10.04 6.93 6.41
N ILE A 207 -10.54 7.16 5.20
CA ILE A 207 -11.80 7.88 4.98
C ILE A 207 -12.98 7.07 5.53
N PHE A 208 -13.09 5.79 5.20
CA PHE A 208 -14.29 4.99 5.44
C PHE A 208 -14.28 4.20 6.75
N PHE A 209 -13.12 3.90 7.30
CA PHE A 209 -12.98 3.07 8.51
C PHE A 209 -12.28 3.79 9.66
N GLY A 210 -11.88 5.05 9.43
CA GLY A 210 -11.13 5.83 10.41
C GLY A 210 -9.76 5.24 10.74
N SER A 211 -9.13 5.75 11.78
CA SER A 211 -7.80 5.26 12.25
C SER A 211 -7.91 4.05 13.18
N SER A 212 -9.07 3.80 13.76
CA SER A 212 -9.33 2.69 14.71
C SER A 212 -9.79 1.40 14.04
N GLY A 213 -10.09 1.44 12.74
CA GLY A 213 -10.50 0.26 11.98
C GLY A 213 -11.89 -0.28 12.32
N GLY A 214 -12.81 0.61 12.69
CA GLY A 214 -14.20 0.29 12.99
C GLY A 214 -15.00 -0.19 11.76
N GLU A 215 -16.31 -0.31 11.94
CA GLU A 215 -17.23 -0.56 10.83
C GLU A 215 -17.22 0.64 9.87
N MET A 216 -17.58 0.37 8.60
CA MET A 216 -17.66 1.39 7.58
C MET A 216 -18.76 2.41 7.94
N ALA A 217 -18.35 3.61 8.30
CA ALA A 217 -19.27 4.70 8.62
C ALA A 217 -18.60 6.05 8.32
N LEU A 218 -19.40 6.97 7.76
CA LEU A 218 -19.00 8.36 7.53
C LEU A 218 -20.01 9.29 8.15
N THR A 219 -19.51 10.30 8.87
CA THR A 219 -20.30 11.46 9.24
C THR A 219 -19.93 12.62 8.32
N ILE A 220 -20.87 13.03 7.47
CA ILE A 220 -20.71 14.10 6.49
C ILE A 220 -21.48 15.32 7.00
N GLY A 221 -20.76 16.39 7.33
CA GLY A 221 -21.39 17.68 7.62
C GLY A 221 -21.79 18.37 6.33
N LEU A 222 -23.03 18.83 6.25
CA LEU A 222 -23.59 19.66 5.20
C LEU A 222 -23.97 21.03 5.74
N LYS A 223 -23.74 22.09 4.94
CA LYS A 223 -24.14 23.47 5.28
C LYS A 223 -24.52 24.22 4.02
N ALA A 224 -25.71 24.85 4.02
CA ALA A 224 -26.10 25.73 2.92
C ALA A 224 -25.25 27.01 2.90
N GLN A 225 -24.87 27.46 1.70
CA GLN A 225 -24.16 28.71 1.46
C GLN A 225 -25.04 29.75 0.77
N SER A 226 -25.80 29.30 -0.24
CA SER A 226 -26.70 30.12 -1.04
C SER A 226 -27.86 29.29 -1.51
N MET A 227 -28.99 29.91 -1.80
CA MET A 227 -30.15 29.30 -2.44
C MET A 227 -30.86 30.38 -3.26
N SER A 228 -31.45 30.00 -4.42
CA SER A 228 -32.26 30.88 -5.26
C SER A 228 -33.40 31.50 -4.47
N THR A 229 -33.72 32.76 -4.71
CA THR A 229 -34.75 33.53 -3.98
C THR A 229 -36.14 32.96 -4.17
N ASP A 230 -36.41 32.36 -5.33
CA ASP A 230 -37.70 31.77 -5.67
C ASP A 230 -37.91 30.36 -5.06
N VAL A 231 -36.86 29.80 -4.48
CA VAL A 231 -36.91 28.53 -3.74
C VAL A 231 -37.10 28.81 -2.26
N THR A 232 -38.16 28.30 -1.68
CA THR A 232 -38.43 28.45 -0.23
C THR A 232 -37.79 27.34 0.59
N GLU A 233 -37.58 26.15 0.01
CA GLU A 233 -36.97 25.02 0.69
C GLU A 233 -36.20 24.12 -0.29
N PHE A 234 -35.03 23.67 0.12
CA PHE A 234 -34.29 22.54 -0.46
C PHE A 234 -34.31 21.38 0.52
N ARG A 235 -34.58 20.18 0.04
CA ARG A 235 -34.54 18.93 0.81
C ARG A 235 -33.64 17.90 0.15
N LEU A 236 -32.84 17.25 0.98
CA LEU A 236 -32.13 16.02 0.64
C LEU A 236 -32.74 14.89 1.48
N ARG A 237 -33.36 13.90 0.85
CA ARG A 237 -34.11 12.83 1.51
C ARG A 237 -33.71 11.47 1.02
N ASP A 238 -33.58 10.51 1.96
CA ASP A 238 -33.77 9.07 1.74
C ASP A 238 -35.17 8.69 2.31
N ALA A 239 -35.32 7.63 3.11
CA ALA A 239 -36.56 7.39 3.88
C ALA A 239 -36.87 8.55 4.85
N GLN A 240 -35.85 9.27 5.28
CA GLN A 240 -35.96 10.41 6.19
C GLN A 240 -35.39 11.67 5.52
N THR A 241 -35.71 12.86 6.05
CA THR A 241 -35.06 14.10 5.63
C THR A 241 -33.68 14.19 6.25
N LEU A 242 -32.64 13.93 5.44
CA LEU A 242 -31.23 14.01 5.88
C LEU A 242 -30.78 15.45 6.07
N PHE A 243 -31.21 16.34 5.16
CA PHE A 243 -30.88 17.76 5.19
C PHE A 243 -32.01 18.60 4.64
N SER A 244 -32.34 19.73 5.28
CA SER A 244 -33.29 20.72 4.79
C SER A 244 -32.77 22.13 5.06
N TYR A 245 -33.02 23.06 4.10
CA TYR A 245 -32.67 24.45 4.22
C TYR A 245 -33.79 25.34 3.72
N ARG A 246 -34.19 26.38 4.54
CA ARG A 246 -35.31 27.30 4.29
C ARG A 246 -34.93 28.76 4.49
N HIS A 247 -33.83 29.23 3.92
CA HIS A 247 -33.29 30.59 4.10
C HIS A 247 -33.04 31.02 5.56
N GLY A 248 -32.88 30.04 6.48
CA GLY A 248 -32.58 30.26 7.88
C GLY A 248 -31.05 30.37 8.16
N PRO A 249 -30.67 30.24 9.42
CA PRO A 249 -29.25 30.21 9.81
C PRO A 249 -28.49 29.13 9.07
N ARG A 250 -27.30 29.47 8.58
CA ARG A 250 -26.41 28.56 7.85
C ARG A 250 -25.59 27.73 8.83
N VAL A 251 -26.20 26.68 9.36
CA VAL A 251 -25.61 25.79 10.35
C VAL A 251 -25.22 24.46 9.72
N TRP A 252 -24.17 23.86 10.24
CA TRP A 252 -23.79 22.50 9.88
C TRP A 252 -24.84 21.49 10.36
N ARG A 253 -25.18 20.53 9.49
CA ARG A 253 -26.02 19.38 9.82
C ARG A 253 -25.25 18.13 9.43
N ASP A 254 -25.20 17.17 10.32
CA ASP A 254 -24.45 15.93 10.13
C ASP A 254 -25.39 14.86 9.55
N VAL A 255 -24.89 14.19 8.52
CA VAL A 255 -25.54 13.09 7.82
C VAL A 255 -24.63 11.87 7.94
N THR A 256 -25.13 10.77 8.46
CA THR A 256 -24.40 9.50 8.56
C THR A 256 -24.64 8.64 7.33
N TRP A 257 -23.58 8.04 6.79
CA TRP A 257 -23.63 7.09 5.70
C TRP A 257 -22.78 5.86 6.02
N PRO A 258 -23.21 4.62 5.72
CA PRO A 258 -24.54 4.27 5.19
C PRO A 258 -25.66 4.66 6.13
N SER A 259 -26.85 4.96 5.60
CA SER A 259 -27.99 5.29 6.43
C SER A 259 -28.55 4.04 7.13
N LEU A 260 -28.97 4.20 8.37
CA LEU A 260 -29.52 3.09 9.18
C LEU A 260 -30.85 2.53 8.63
N GLY A 261 -31.47 3.19 7.64
CA GLY A 261 -32.75 2.80 7.04
C GLY A 261 -32.63 1.88 5.84
N GLY A 262 -31.42 1.72 5.27
CA GLY A 262 -31.18 0.81 4.15
C GLY A 262 -31.87 1.19 2.83
N ASP A 263 -32.38 2.42 2.69
CA ASP A 263 -33.02 2.85 1.44
C ASP A 263 -31.94 3.20 0.40
N ASP A 264 -31.85 2.34 -0.61
CA ASP A 264 -31.01 2.56 -1.79
C ASP A 264 -31.57 3.68 -2.71
N HIS A 265 -32.10 4.73 -2.09
CA HIS A 265 -32.73 5.85 -2.80
C HIS A 265 -32.47 7.17 -2.09
N LEU A 266 -32.06 8.19 -2.82
CA LEU A 266 -31.89 9.56 -2.34
C LEU A 266 -32.54 10.52 -3.33
N SER A 267 -33.32 11.50 -2.82
CA SER A 267 -33.85 12.60 -3.63
C SER A 267 -33.27 13.95 -3.18
N ALA A 268 -32.95 14.80 -4.15
CA ALA A 268 -32.63 16.21 -3.97
C ALA A 268 -33.77 17.03 -4.59
N GLU A 269 -34.49 17.83 -3.81
CA GLU A 269 -35.74 18.46 -4.22
C GLU A 269 -35.80 19.95 -3.82
N PHE A 270 -36.34 20.76 -4.72
CA PHE A 270 -36.60 22.20 -4.52
C PHE A 270 -38.08 22.46 -4.44
N PHE A 271 -38.49 23.32 -3.52
CA PHE A 271 -39.89 23.69 -3.26
C PHE A 271 -40.08 25.20 -3.23
N ASN A 272 -41.29 25.64 -3.64
CA ASN A 272 -41.81 26.95 -3.32
C ASN A 272 -43.16 26.75 -2.59
N GLY A 273 -43.16 26.96 -1.26
CA GLY A 273 -44.25 26.52 -0.39
C GLY A 273 -44.41 24.99 -0.49
N ASP A 274 -45.62 24.55 -0.82
CA ASP A 274 -45.92 23.13 -0.98
C ASP A 274 -45.67 22.64 -2.42
N ASN A 275 -45.36 23.53 -3.37
CA ASN A 275 -45.11 23.18 -4.75
C ASN A 275 -43.68 22.71 -4.96
N ARG A 276 -43.53 21.49 -5.46
CA ARG A 276 -42.23 20.97 -5.91
C ARG A 276 -41.86 21.62 -7.24
N LEU A 277 -40.77 22.38 -7.26
CA LEU A 277 -40.24 23.06 -8.43
C LEU A 277 -39.43 22.15 -9.33
N ALA A 278 -38.49 21.42 -8.68
CA ALA A 278 -37.60 20.52 -9.38
C ALA A 278 -37.12 19.42 -8.42
N GLY A 279 -36.65 18.33 -8.97
CA GLY A 279 -36.06 17.26 -8.17
C GLY A 279 -35.33 16.23 -9.00
N GLN A 280 -34.32 15.65 -8.40
CA GLN A 280 -33.49 14.58 -8.96
C GLN A 280 -33.38 13.44 -7.96
N SER A 281 -33.55 12.21 -8.45
CA SER A 281 -33.41 10.99 -7.66
C SER A 281 -32.11 10.26 -8.00
N PHE A 282 -31.54 9.62 -7.00
CA PHE A 282 -30.35 8.78 -7.09
C PHE A 282 -30.66 7.45 -6.44
N THR A 283 -30.22 6.36 -7.04
CA THR A 283 -30.49 4.99 -6.56
C THR A 283 -29.21 4.24 -6.28
N GLY A 284 -29.32 3.19 -5.46
CA GLY A 284 -28.24 2.31 -5.07
C GLY A 284 -27.60 2.67 -3.72
N GLN A 285 -26.80 1.75 -3.19
CA GLN A 285 -26.12 1.88 -1.90
C GLN A 285 -25.22 3.14 -1.82
N TRP A 286 -24.79 3.66 -2.97
CA TRP A 286 -23.95 4.87 -3.12
C TRP A 286 -24.78 6.11 -3.54
N ALA A 287 -26.09 6.13 -3.32
CA ALA A 287 -26.97 7.22 -3.76
C ALA A 287 -26.49 8.60 -3.28
N LEU A 288 -26.03 8.72 -2.01
CA LEU A 288 -25.48 9.97 -1.48
C LEU A 288 -24.22 10.43 -2.25
N PHE A 289 -23.31 9.51 -2.56
CA PHE A 289 -22.12 9.81 -3.36
C PHE A 289 -22.46 10.14 -4.80
N ARG A 290 -23.47 9.49 -5.38
CA ARG A 290 -24.01 9.85 -6.72
C ARG A 290 -24.52 11.29 -6.70
N ALA A 291 -25.28 11.67 -5.70
CA ALA A 291 -25.75 13.04 -5.53
C ALA A 291 -24.58 14.04 -5.40
N MET A 292 -23.58 13.73 -4.57
CA MET A 292 -22.43 14.60 -4.36
C MET A 292 -21.50 14.68 -5.59
N PHE A 293 -21.29 13.57 -6.29
CA PHE A 293 -20.33 13.48 -7.41
C PHE A 293 -20.96 13.78 -8.77
N SER A 294 -22.30 13.89 -8.85
CA SER A 294 -23.00 14.31 -10.08
C SER A 294 -22.68 15.75 -10.49
N ARG A 295 -22.18 16.55 -9.56
CA ARG A 295 -21.85 17.96 -9.76
C ARG A 295 -20.35 18.21 -9.56
N SER A 296 -19.87 19.31 -10.13
CA SER A 296 -18.51 19.75 -9.88
C SER A 296 -18.40 20.31 -8.46
N SER A 297 -17.45 19.80 -7.69
CA SER A 297 -17.13 20.34 -6.37
C SER A 297 -15.79 21.08 -6.41
N ARG A 298 -15.66 22.16 -5.64
CA ARG A 298 -14.43 22.94 -5.52
C ARG A 298 -13.96 22.92 -4.06
N ALA A 299 -12.65 22.87 -3.84
CA ALA A 299 -12.09 23.11 -2.52
C ALA A 299 -12.33 24.58 -2.12
N THR A 300 -12.66 24.79 -0.84
CA THR A 300 -12.68 26.12 -0.24
C THR A 300 -11.28 26.54 0.21
N THR A 301 -11.14 27.65 0.92
CA THR A 301 -9.90 28.04 1.62
C THR A 301 -9.43 26.97 2.62
N SER A 302 -10.36 26.22 3.22
CA SER A 302 -10.06 25.03 4.00
C SER A 302 -9.98 23.81 3.06
N ARG A 303 -8.84 23.12 3.04
CA ARG A 303 -8.66 21.88 2.24
C ARG A 303 -9.63 20.76 2.60
N LEU A 304 -10.24 20.81 3.79
CA LEU A 304 -11.16 19.79 4.29
C LEU A 304 -12.62 20.09 3.92
N VAL A 305 -12.96 21.33 3.56
CA VAL A 305 -14.31 21.75 3.19
C VAL A 305 -14.37 21.94 1.68
N ARG A 306 -15.38 21.36 1.06
CA ARG A 306 -15.65 21.52 -0.37
C ARG A 306 -17.01 22.15 -0.58
N THR A 307 -17.15 22.89 -1.68
CA THR A 307 -18.43 23.43 -2.14
C THR A 307 -18.99 22.61 -3.28
N LEU A 308 -20.28 22.40 -3.29
CA LEU A 308 -21.06 21.74 -4.29
C LEU A 308 -22.22 22.66 -4.69
N ASN A 309 -22.36 22.92 -6.00
CA ASN A 309 -23.49 23.70 -6.51
C ASN A 309 -24.48 22.76 -7.18
N TYR A 310 -25.67 22.68 -6.64
CA TYR A 310 -26.83 22.03 -7.24
C TYR A 310 -27.62 23.03 -8.06
N ASP A 311 -27.89 22.69 -9.33
CA ASP A 311 -28.76 23.42 -10.25
C ASP A 311 -29.66 22.41 -10.94
N LEU A 312 -30.96 22.56 -10.72
CA LEU A 312 -32.00 21.77 -11.38
C LEU A 312 -33.07 22.73 -11.95
N ASP A 313 -33.14 22.80 -13.24
CA ASP A 313 -34.12 23.64 -13.97
C ASP A 313 -34.07 25.12 -13.52
N GLY A 314 -32.84 25.64 -13.26
CA GLY A 314 -32.63 27.02 -12.82
C GLY A 314 -32.77 27.23 -11.30
N ASN A 315 -33.25 26.23 -10.54
CA ASN A 315 -33.31 26.27 -9.10
C ASN A 315 -31.94 25.87 -8.51
N GLN A 316 -31.32 26.75 -7.75
CA GLN A 316 -29.95 26.59 -7.31
C GLN A 316 -29.79 26.57 -5.80
N ILE A 317 -28.87 25.72 -5.33
CA ILE A 317 -28.34 25.75 -3.96
C ILE A 317 -26.83 25.51 -3.97
N GLY A 318 -26.09 26.32 -3.25
CA GLY A 318 -24.70 26.08 -2.88
C GLY A 318 -24.60 25.37 -1.52
N LEU A 319 -23.94 24.25 -1.48
CA LEU A 319 -23.69 23.47 -0.26
C LEU A 319 -22.19 23.40 0.03
N GLU A 320 -21.82 23.58 1.29
CA GLU A 320 -20.53 23.13 1.81
C GLU A 320 -20.67 21.73 2.39
N PHE A 321 -19.66 20.90 2.22
CA PHE A 321 -19.57 19.60 2.88
C PHE A 321 -18.15 19.30 3.37
N SER A 322 -18.06 18.52 4.45
CA SER A 322 -16.80 18.03 5.01
C SER A 322 -17.03 16.72 5.75
N LEU A 323 -15.99 15.89 5.83
CA LEU A 323 -16.00 14.76 6.77
C LEU A 323 -15.80 15.28 8.20
N ARG A 324 -16.56 14.74 9.16
CA ARG A 324 -16.48 15.14 10.57
C ARG A 324 -15.41 14.39 11.34
N ASP A 325 -15.26 13.10 11.06
CA ASP A 325 -14.42 12.19 11.82
C ASP A 325 -13.09 11.91 11.13
N SER A 326 -12.73 12.73 10.14
CA SER A 326 -11.52 12.51 9.33
C SER A 326 -10.82 13.81 8.98
N ASN A 327 -9.49 13.81 9.06
CA ASN A 327 -8.62 14.87 8.53
C ASN A 327 -8.40 14.72 7.01
N GLN A 328 -9.20 13.91 6.33
CA GLN A 328 -9.17 13.71 4.89
C GLN A 328 -10.28 14.51 4.21
N SER A 329 -10.01 14.96 2.99
CA SER A 329 -11.06 15.56 2.13
C SER A 329 -11.76 14.45 1.36
N LEU A 330 -13.08 14.49 1.32
CA LEU A 330 -13.86 13.62 0.43
C LEU A 330 -13.84 14.21 -0.96
N ASP A 331 -12.93 13.72 -1.78
CA ASP A 331 -12.77 14.14 -3.18
C ASP A 331 -13.07 12.97 -4.12
N LYS A 332 -13.83 13.26 -5.18
CA LYS A 332 -14.08 12.31 -6.27
C LYS A 332 -12.80 11.72 -6.86
N ALA A 333 -11.70 12.49 -6.90
CA ALA A 333 -10.41 12.05 -7.40
C ALA A 333 -9.82 10.86 -6.61
N VAL A 334 -10.18 10.70 -5.34
CA VAL A 334 -9.76 9.56 -4.51
C VAL A 334 -10.20 8.25 -5.15
N PHE A 335 -11.42 8.23 -5.71
CA PHE A 335 -11.99 7.05 -6.37
C PHE A 335 -11.59 6.97 -7.84
N SER A 336 -11.79 8.06 -8.61
CA SER A 336 -11.63 8.04 -10.08
C SER A 336 -10.18 7.84 -10.54
N GLN A 337 -9.21 8.05 -9.66
CA GLN A 337 -7.79 7.79 -9.93
C GLN A 337 -7.31 6.47 -9.33
N PHE A 338 -8.20 5.69 -8.70
CA PHE A 338 -7.85 4.39 -8.17
C PHE A 338 -7.93 3.34 -9.28
N ALA A 339 -6.79 2.73 -9.58
CA ALA A 339 -6.68 1.66 -10.56
C ALA A 339 -5.49 0.77 -10.19
N LEU A 340 -5.75 -0.43 -9.70
CA LEU A 340 -4.68 -1.35 -9.34
C LEU A 340 -4.03 -1.94 -10.59
N PRO A 341 -2.70 -1.98 -10.66
CA PRO A 341 -2.00 -2.71 -11.69
C PRO A 341 -2.10 -4.22 -11.44
N LYS A 342 -2.03 -4.99 -12.52
CA LYS A 342 -2.06 -6.45 -12.46
C LYS A 342 -0.79 -7.06 -11.82
N GLN A 343 0.30 -6.31 -11.81
CA GLN A 343 1.59 -6.69 -11.22
C GLN A 343 2.05 -5.62 -10.23
N LEU A 344 2.91 -6.02 -9.29
CA LEU A 344 3.50 -5.15 -8.28
C LEU A 344 4.44 -4.08 -8.85
#